data_58c7f102c9ac6f8ca05094b91b366cf0
#
_entry.id   58c7f102c9ac6f8ca05094b91b366cf0
#
_cell.length_a   1.000
_cell.length_b   1.000
_cell.length_c   1.000
_cell.angle_alpha   90.00
_cell.angle_beta   90.00
_cell.angle_gamma   90.00
#
_symmetry.space_group_name_H-M   'P 1'
#
loop_
_entity.id
_entity.type
_entity.pdbx_description
1 polymer ?
#
loop_
_entity_poly.entity_id
_entity_poly.type
_entity_poly.pdbx_seq_one_letter_code
_entity_poly.pdbx_strand_id
1 'polypeptide(L)'
;MKGTLTAERRRKMVLSVVLAVICIIYVLPIFMVVLNSFKLNTYVKTDTFALPNEESFAGWANYIKGMTFGNYPFWKSAFYSLFITVVSSALILLCTSMAAWYIARVDSKLCRIIYYLCVFSMVVPFQMVMFTLSKTADQVKLPYFNFADMAFDKVALNTPWTIPIVYLGFGAGLAIFMFVGFVKSIPLEIEEAASIDGCGPLRTYFSVVFPMLR
;
A
#
# COMPACT_ATOMS: atom_id res chain seq x y z
N MET A 1 25.00 -17.50 40.73
CA MET A 1 24.42 -17.64 39.41
C MET A 1 22.92 -18.01 39.34
N LYS A 2 22.36 -18.84 40.25
CA LYS A 2 20.91 -19.19 40.25
C LYS A 2 19.98 -18.01 40.58
N GLY A 3 20.38 -17.05 41.41
CA GLY A 3 19.55 -15.91 41.83
C GLY A 3 19.33 -14.85 40.74
N THR A 4 20.28 -14.66 39.84
CA THR A 4 20.19 -13.67 38.72
C THR A 4 19.23 -14.14 37.63
N LEU A 5 19.22 -15.44 37.34
CA LEU A 5 18.29 -16.05 36.36
C LEU A 5 16.82 -15.97 36.81
N THR A 6 16.57 -16.10 38.13
CA THR A 6 15.22 -15.97 38.72
C THR A 6 14.73 -14.51 38.68
N ALA A 7 15.60 -13.55 38.99
CA ALA A 7 15.28 -12.12 38.94
C ALA A 7 15.01 -11.66 37.48
N GLU A 8 15.79 -12.10 36.52
CA GLU A 8 15.59 -11.78 35.08
C GLU A 8 14.28 -12.39 34.55
N ARG A 9 13.97 -13.65 34.93
CA ARG A 9 12.71 -14.30 34.55
C ARG A 9 11.50 -13.57 35.12
N ARG A 10 11.60 -13.12 36.40
CA ARG A 10 10.55 -12.32 37.04
C ARG A 10 10.33 -10.98 36.34
N ARG A 11 11.40 -10.28 35.96
CA ARG A 11 11.32 -9.02 35.21
C ARG A 11 10.67 -9.22 33.84
N LYS A 12 11.06 -10.26 33.11
CA LYS A 12 10.42 -10.60 31.80
C LYS A 12 8.94 -10.92 31.97
N MET A 13 8.57 -11.64 33.03
CA MET A 13 7.16 -11.95 33.32
C MET A 13 6.36 -10.68 33.63
N VAL A 14 6.87 -9.78 34.47
CA VAL A 14 6.21 -8.51 34.78
C VAL A 14 6.05 -7.65 33.53
N LEU A 15 7.10 -7.52 32.69
CA LEU A 15 7.04 -6.81 31.44
C LEU A 15 6.00 -7.42 30.49
N SER A 16 5.94 -8.74 30.38
CA SER A 16 4.94 -9.43 29.54
C SER A 16 3.52 -9.16 30.02
N VAL A 17 3.28 -9.18 31.33
CA VAL A 17 1.96 -8.88 31.91
C VAL A 17 1.58 -7.41 31.64
N VAL A 18 2.50 -6.46 31.86
CA VAL A 18 2.26 -5.04 31.56
C VAL A 18 1.94 -4.82 30.09
N LEU A 19 2.73 -5.44 29.20
CA LEU A 19 2.48 -5.35 27.76
C LEU A 19 1.13 -5.97 27.37
N ALA A 20 0.77 -7.12 27.96
CA ALA A 20 -0.52 -7.75 27.72
C ALA A 20 -1.69 -6.85 28.13
N VAL A 21 -1.60 -6.20 29.30
CA VAL A 21 -2.61 -5.24 29.77
C VAL A 21 -2.73 -4.05 28.80
N ILE A 22 -1.60 -3.50 28.38
CA ILE A 22 -1.58 -2.41 27.37
C ILE A 22 -2.24 -2.88 26.07
N CYS A 23 -1.90 -4.06 25.56
CA CYS A 23 -2.51 -4.63 24.36
C CYS A 23 -4.04 -4.78 24.49
N ILE A 24 -4.52 -5.27 25.65
CA ILE A 24 -5.97 -5.38 25.90
C ILE A 24 -6.64 -4.01 25.84
N ILE A 25 -6.05 -2.99 26.46
CA ILE A 25 -6.58 -1.62 26.41
C ILE A 25 -6.64 -1.09 24.97
N TYR A 26 -5.60 -1.35 24.15
CA TYR A 26 -5.58 -0.93 22.74
C TYR A 26 -6.57 -1.70 21.86
N VAL A 27 -6.85 -2.96 22.15
CA VAL A 27 -7.80 -3.79 21.41
C VAL A 27 -9.25 -3.50 21.80
N LEU A 28 -9.48 -3.01 23.03
CA LEU A 28 -10.82 -2.77 23.56
C LEU A 28 -11.70 -1.88 22.65
N PRO A 29 -11.24 -0.75 22.10
CA PRO A 29 -12.07 0.05 21.18
C PRO A 29 -12.50 -0.74 19.93
N ILE A 30 -11.59 -1.56 19.37
CA ILE A 30 -11.87 -2.39 18.18
C ILE A 30 -12.93 -3.44 18.56
N PHE A 31 -12.76 -4.09 19.70
CA PHE A 31 -13.73 -5.06 20.23
C PHE A 31 -15.11 -4.41 20.42
N MET A 32 -15.16 -3.19 20.97
CA MET A 32 -16.40 -2.43 21.13
C MET A 32 -17.08 -2.09 19.81
N VAL A 33 -16.32 -1.72 18.77
CA VAL A 33 -16.87 -1.48 17.43
C VAL A 33 -17.49 -2.77 16.87
N VAL A 34 -16.78 -3.89 16.97
CA VAL A 34 -17.27 -5.20 16.49
C VAL A 34 -18.52 -5.62 17.27
N LEU A 35 -18.52 -5.48 18.59
CA LEU A 35 -19.65 -5.82 19.44
C LEU A 35 -20.90 -4.98 19.10
N ASN A 36 -20.72 -3.67 18.95
CA ASN A 36 -21.82 -2.76 18.62
C ASN A 36 -22.30 -2.90 17.16
N SER A 37 -21.48 -3.44 16.25
CA SER A 37 -21.90 -3.68 14.87
C SER A 37 -23.05 -4.69 14.74
N PHE A 38 -23.21 -5.56 15.74
CA PHE A 38 -24.31 -6.54 15.83
C PHE A 38 -25.56 -6.02 16.55
N LYS A 39 -25.55 -4.76 17.04
CA LYS A 39 -26.68 -4.18 17.73
C LYS A 39 -27.55 -3.30 16.83
N LEU A 40 -28.83 -3.18 17.20
CA LEU A 40 -29.71 -2.18 16.64
C LEU A 40 -29.23 -0.77 17.00
N ASN A 41 -29.40 0.18 16.07
CA ASN A 41 -28.85 1.54 16.18
C ASN A 41 -29.29 2.28 17.45
N THR A 42 -30.49 1.98 17.97
CA THR A 42 -31.01 2.55 19.23
C THR A 42 -30.13 2.13 20.40
N TYR A 43 -29.83 0.84 20.53
CA TYR A 43 -29.03 0.27 21.63
C TYR A 43 -27.54 0.60 21.52
N VAL A 44 -27.03 0.89 20.34
CA VAL A 44 -25.65 1.42 20.19
C VAL A 44 -25.48 2.74 20.91
N LYS A 45 -26.54 3.56 21.01
CA LYS A 45 -26.50 4.89 21.66
C LYS A 45 -26.80 4.82 23.16
N THR A 46 -27.68 3.91 23.59
CA THR A 46 -28.10 3.82 25.00
C THR A 46 -27.21 2.88 25.80
N ASP A 47 -26.85 1.74 25.24
CA ASP A 47 -26.15 0.64 25.93
C ASP A 47 -24.87 0.21 25.19
N THR A 48 -23.99 1.16 24.94
CA THR A 48 -22.77 0.95 24.15
C THR A 48 -21.87 -0.17 24.70
N PHE A 49 -21.78 -0.30 26.03
CA PHE A 49 -20.88 -1.26 26.68
C PHE A 49 -21.53 -2.60 27.02
N ALA A 50 -22.87 -2.69 26.96
CA ALA A 50 -23.57 -3.94 27.22
C ALA A 50 -23.33 -4.98 26.12
N LEU A 51 -23.39 -6.26 26.45
CA LEU A 51 -23.40 -7.32 25.44
C LEU A 51 -24.73 -7.33 24.68
N PRO A 52 -24.76 -7.70 23.40
CA PRO A 52 -25.99 -7.86 22.65
C PRO A 52 -26.91 -8.90 23.33
N ASN A 53 -28.18 -8.55 23.53
CA ASN A 53 -29.23 -9.42 24.03
C ASN A 53 -30.27 -9.63 22.93
N GLU A 54 -31.29 -10.46 23.19
CA GLU A 54 -32.34 -10.79 22.21
C GLU A 54 -33.05 -9.55 21.63
N GLU A 55 -33.25 -8.51 22.45
CA GLU A 55 -33.90 -7.26 22.02
C GLU A 55 -32.96 -6.32 21.24
N SER A 56 -31.68 -6.32 21.54
CA SER A 56 -30.66 -5.43 20.94
C SER A 56 -29.96 -6.03 19.75
N PHE A 57 -30.08 -7.33 19.54
CA PHE A 57 -29.28 -8.05 18.50
C PHE A 57 -29.90 -7.85 17.12
N ALA A 58 -29.13 -7.22 16.23
CA ALA A 58 -29.49 -7.01 14.82
C ALA A 58 -28.98 -8.11 13.87
N GLY A 59 -28.17 -9.05 14.38
CA GLY A 59 -27.54 -10.08 13.56
C GLY A 59 -26.71 -9.48 12.42
N TRP A 60 -26.83 -10.04 11.24
CA TRP A 60 -26.11 -9.60 10.03
C TRP A 60 -26.79 -8.46 9.26
N ALA A 61 -27.98 -8.00 9.73
CA ALA A 61 -28.76 -6.98 9.01
C ALA A 61 -27.99 -5.66 8.83
N ASN A 62 -27.20 -5.25 9.82
CA ASN A 62 -26.38 -4.04 9.72
C ASN A 62 -25.28 -4.17 8.65
N TYR A 63 -24.69 -5.34 8.50
CA TYR A 63 -23.67 -5.59 7.48
C TYR A 63 -24.28 -5.59 6.08
N ILE A 64 -25.42 -6.28 5.88
CA ILE A 64 -26.14 -6.29 4.61
C ILE A 64 -26.55 -4.87 4.23
N LYS A 65 -27.13 -4.12 5.18
CA LYS A 65 -27.49 -2.72 4.97
C LYS A 65 -26.26 -1.85 4.65
N GLY A 66 -25.13 -2.04 5.35
CA GLY A 66 -23.89 -1.30 5.11
C GLY A 66 -23.31 -1.57 3.73
N MET A 67 -23.42 -2.80 3.22
CA MET A 67 -22.94 -3.17 1.88
C MET A 67 -23.70 -2.46 0.76
N THR A 68 -24.98 -2.16 0.97
CA THR A 68 -25.88 -1.58 -0.04
C THR A 68 -26.33 -0.15 0.29
N PHE A 69 -25.82 0.44 1.37
CA PHE A 69 -26.26 1.74 1.86
C PHE A 69 -25.86 2.88 0.93
N GLY A 70 -26.80 3.77 0.64
CA GLY A 70 -26.60 5.02 -0.08
C GLY A 70 -26.52 4.88 -1.61
N ASN A 71 -26.24 5.98 -2.28
CA ASN A 71 -26.10 6.05 -3.74
C ASN A 71 -24.82 5.41 -4.26
N TYR A 72 -23.84 5.17 -3.36
CA TYR A 72 -22.57 4.55 -3.67
C TYR A 72 -22.29 3.37 -2.73
N PRO A 73 -22.74 2.17 -3.09
CA PRO A 73 -22.65 0.98 -2.24
C PRO A 73 -21.20 0.66 -1.85
N PHE A 74 -21.00 0.17 -0.62
CA PHE A 74 -19.67 -0.17 -0.09
C PHE A 74 -18.92 -1.18 -0.97
N TRP A 75 -19.60 -2.20 -1.50
CA TRP A 75 -18.98 -3.19 -2.35
C TRP A 75 -18.35 -2.57 -3.62
N LYS A 76 -18.95 -1.51 -4.17
CA LYS A 76 -18.43 -0.77 -5.33
C LYS A 76 -17.16 -0.01 -4.94
N SER A 77 -17.17 0.66 -3.79
CA SER A 77 -15.97 1.34 -3.25
C SER A 77 -14.84 0.36 -2.97
N ALA A 78 -15.17 -0.81 -2.36
CA ALA A 78 -14.20 -1.86 -2.07
C ALA A 78 -13.56 -2.41 -3.37
N PHE A 79 -14.37 -2.64 -4.41
CA PHE A 79 -13.87 -3.09 -5.70
C PHE A 79 -12.92 -2.06 -6.35
N TYR A 80 -13.29 -0.77 -6.34
CA TYR A 80 -12.40 0.27 -6.86
C TYR A 80 -11.11 0.39 -6.06
N SER A 81 -11.19 0.32 -4.74
CA SER A 81 -9.98 0.34 -3.89
C SER A 81 -9.07 -0.84 -4.18
N LEU A 82 -9.63 -2.04 -4.30
CA LEU A 82 -8.86 -3.24 -4.66
C LEU A 82 -8.21 -3.09 -6.04
N PHE A 83 -8.97 -2.65 -7.04
CA PHE A 83 -8.50 -2.42 -8.39
C PHE A 83 -7.34 -1.40 -8.40
N ILE A 84 -7.55 -0.22 -7.80
CA ILE A 84 -6.53 0.83 -7.74
C ILE A 84 -5.27 0.31 -7.03
N THR A 85 -5.43 -0.41 -5.92
CA THR A 85 -4.29 -0.95 -5.17
C THR A 85 -3.49 -1.95 -5.99
N VAL A 86 -4.15 -2.93 -6.61
CA VAL A 86 -3.49 -3.96 -7.42
C VAL A 86 -2.78 -3.35 -8.63
N VAL A 87 -3.47 -2.49 -9.37
CA VAL A 87 -2.91 -1.87 -10.58
C VAL A 87 -1.78 -0.92 -10.24
N SER A 88 -1.94 -0.08 -9.21
CA SER A 88 -0.87 0.84 -8.77
C SER A 88 0.36 0.09 -8.29
N SER A 89 0.18 -0.95 -7.48
CA SER A 89 1.30 -1.76 -6.98
C SER A 89 2.02 -2.47 -8.13
N ALA A 90 1.29 -3.05 -9.07
CA ALA A 90 1.89 -3.70 -10.24
C ALA A 90 2.68 -2.70 -11.10
N LEU A 91 2.12 -1.52 -11.37
CA LEU A 91 2.80 -0.47 -12.13
C LEU A 91 4.06 0.03 -11.40
N ILE A 92 3.95 0.32 -10.10
CA ILE A 92 5.09 0.75 -9.29
C ILE A 92 6.18 -0.33 -9.35
N LEU A 93 5.86 -1.59 -9.03
CA LEU A 93 6.84 -2.66 -8.99
C LEU A 93 7.54 -2.86 -10.35
N LEU A 94 6.78 -2.94 -11.44
CA LEU A 94 7.34 -3.17 -12.77
C LEU A 94 8.17 -1.98 -13.26
N CYS A 95 7.60 -0.78 -13.25
CA CYS A 95 8.29 0.40 -13.79
C CYS A 95 9.51 0.79 -12.97
N THR A 96 9.39 0.75 -11.63
CA THR A 96 10.51 1.19 -10.77
C THR A 96 11.62 0.16 -10.69
N SER A 97 11.32 -1.15 -10.73
CA SER A 97 12.37 -2.18 -10.76
C SER A 97 13.14 -2.18 -12.07
N MET A 98 12.47 -1.95 -13.22
CA MET A 98 13.15 -1.77 -14.51
C MET A 98 14.05 -0.52 -14.52
N ALA A 99 13.51 0.61 -14.03
CA ALA A 99 14.27 1.86 -13.91
C ALA A 99 15.46 1.71 -12.97
N ALA A 100 15.27 1.05 -11.84
CA ALA A 100 16.31 0.80 -10.85
C ALA A 100 17.41 -0.10 -11.38
N TRP A 101 17.05 -1.14 -12.15
CA TRP A 101 18.03 -2.00 -12.83
C TRP A 101 18.89 -1.18 -13.80
N TYR A 102 18.26 -0.37 -14.66
CA TYR A 102 18.99 0.49 -15.58
C TYR A 102 19.91 1.48 -14.83
N ILE A 103 19.41 2.16 -13.80
CA ILE A 103 20.18 3.09 -12.98
C ILE A 103 21.37 2.40 -12.28
N ALA A 104 21.17 1.17 -11.82
CA ALA A 104 22.21 0.42 -11.10
C ALA A 104 23.33 -0.08 -12.01
N ARG A 105 23.02 -0.38 -13.30
CA ARG A 105 23.96 -0.96 -14.26
C ARG A 105 24.62 0.08 -15.19
N VAL A 106 23.96 1.21 -15.42
CA VAL A 106 24.50 2.25 -16.31
C VAL A 106 25.13 3.37 -15.48
N ASP A 107 26.46 3.43 -15.49
CA ASP A 107 27.20 4.52 -14.82
C ASP A 107 27.21 5.78 -15.69
N SER A 108 26.09 6.52 -15.67
CA SER A 108 25.97 7.82 -16.33
C SER A 108 25.67 8.94 -15.33
N LYS A 109 26.11 10.15 -15.66
CA LYS A 109 25.80 11.34 -14.84
C LYS A 109 24.28 11.54 -14.71
N LEU A 110 23.53 11.26 -15.78
CA LEU A 110 22.07 11.40 -15.79
C LEU A 110 21.39 10.39 -14.84
N CYS A 111 21.80 9.11 -14.89
CA CYS A 111 21.27 8.09 -13.98
C CYS A 111 21.53 8.45 -12.53
N ARG A 112 22.72 8.97 -12.23
CA ARG A 112 23.09 9.42 -10.89
C ARG A 112 22.24 10.60 -10.42
N ILE A 113 21.99 11.58 -11.27
CA ILE A 113 21.10 12.72 -10.95
C ILE A 113 19.67 12.23 -10.70
N ILE A 114 19.12 11.40 -11.57
CA ILE A 114 17.77 10.84 -11.42
C ILE A 114 17.67 10.06 -10.11
N TYR A 115 18.65 9.24 -9.79
CA TYR A 115 18.67 8.50 -8.52
C TYR A 115 18.64 9.44 -7.30
N TYR A 116 19.47 10.48 -7.28
CA TYR A 116 19.46 11.44 -6.18
C TYR A 116 18.16 12.25 -6.09
N LEU A 117 17.53 12.59 -7.20
CA LEU A 117 16.22 13.22 -7.21
C LEU A 117 15.14 12.30 -6.63
N CYS A 118 15.19 11.01 -6.95
CA CYS A 118 14.30 10.00 -6.36
C CYS A 118 14.51 9.89 -4.83
N VAL A 119 15.76 9.83 -4.37
CA VAL A 119 16.08 9.80 -2.94
C VAL A 119 15.63 11.08 -2.25
N PHE A 120 15.85 12.25 -2.89
CA PHE A 120 15.39 13.53 -2.35
C PHE A 120 13.87 13.59 -2.19
N SER A 121 13.12 13.00 -3.13
CA SER A 121 11.65 12.98 -3.05
C SER A 121 11.12 12.27 -1.81
N MET A 122 11.89 11.34 -1.21
CA MET A 122 11.49 10.64 0.02
C MET A 122 11.53 11.53 1.26
N VAL A 123 12.32 12.60 1.23
CA VAL A 123 12.45 13.55 2.36
C VAL A 123 11.22 14.45 2.46
N VAL A 124 10.51 14.65 1.34
CA VAL A 124 9.32 15.49 1.28
C VAL A 124 8.10 14.73 1.82
N PRO A 125 7.51 15.14 2.97
CA PRO A 125 6.32 14.47 3.49
C PRO A 125 5.14 14.56 2.51
N PHE A 126 4.42 13.46 2.32
CA PHE A 126 3.25 13.40 1.44
C PHE A 126 2.23 14.51 1.73
N GLN A 127 2.01 14.84 3.00
CA GLN A 127 1.07 15.86 3.44
C GLN A 127 1.37 17.25 2.86
N MET A 128 2.64 17.56 2.61
CA MET A 128 3.05 18.85 2.03
C MET A 128 2.71 18.95 0.54
N VAL A 129 2.77 17.84 -0.17
CA VAL A 129 2.54 17.81 -1.64
C VAL A 129 1.12 17.41 -2.02
N MET A 130 0.34 16.85 -1.10
CA MET A 130 -0.97 16.25 -1.36
C MET A 130 -1.93 17.25 -2.04
N PHE A 131 -2.05 18.47 -1.54
CA PHE A 131 -2.94 19.48 -2.11
C PHE A 131 -2.48 19.94 -3.48
N THR A 132 -1.19 20.18 -3.65
CA THR A 132 -0.60 20.59 -4.94
C THR A 132 -0.74 19.48 -5.96
N LEU A 133 -0.45 18.24 -5.58
CA LEU A 133 -0.61 17.05 -6.42
C LEU A 133 -2.08 16.87 -6.86
N SER A 134 -3.01 16.96 -5.91
CA SER A 134 -4.43 16.87 -6.18
C SER A 134 -4.89 17.96 -7.15
N LYS A 135 -4.50 19.21 -6.92
CA LYS A 135 -4.85 20.33 -7.80
C LYS A 135 -4.23 20.21 -9.19
N THR A 136 -3.00 19.75 -9.28
CA THR A 136 -2.33 19.53 -10.57
C THR A 136 -3.00 18.37 -11.33
N ALA A 137 -3.31 17.27 -10.65
CA ALA A 137 -4.00 16.14 -11.25
C ALA A 137 -5.45 16.50 -11.69
N ASP A 138 -6.10 17.44 -10.99
CA ASP A 138 -7.42 17.96 -11.39
C ASP A 138 -7.37 18.79 -12.69
N GLN A 139 -6.23 19.41 -12.98
CA GLN A 139 -6.03 20.18 -14.21
C GLN A 139 -5.62 19.30 -15.41
N VAL A 140 -5.09 18.11 -15.17
CA VAL A 140 -4.67 17.19 -16.23
C VAL A 140 -5.87 16.43 -16.76
N LYS A 141 -6.23 16.71 -18.01
CA LYS A 141 -7.26 15.97 -18.75
C LYS A 141 -6.61 14.74 -19.38
N LEU A 142 -6.96 13.56 -18.86
CA LEU A 142 -6.51 12.28 -19.43
C LEU A 142 -7.64 11.63 -20.24
N PRO A 143 -7.31 10.89 -21.31
CA PRO A 143 -8.31 10.17 -22.07
C PRO A 143 -9.02 9.16 -21.16
N TYR A 144 -10.33 9.27 -21.09
CA TYR A 144 -11.18 8.36 -20.34
C TYR A 144 -11.70 7.26 -21.27
N PHE A 145 -11.24 6.04 -21.05
CA PHE A 145 -11.81 4.88 -21.72
C PHE A 145 -13.10 4.47 -21.03
N ASN A 146 -14.21 4.99 -21.51
CA ASN A 146 -15.50 4.39 -21.23
C ASN A 146 -15.83 3.45 -22.39
N PHE A 147 -16.16 2.19 -22.12
CA PHE A 147 -16.50 1.23 -23.17
C PHE A 147 -17.71 1.65 -24.03
N ALA A 148 -18.49 2.62 -23.57
CA ALA A 148 -19.68 3.13 -24.25
C ALA A 148 -19.50 4.50 -24.93
N ASP A 149 -18.63 5.37 -24.42
CA ASP A 149 -18.41 6.72 -24.95
C ASP A 149 -16.93 7.10 -24.83
N MET A 150 -16.25 7.30 -25.97
CA MET A 150 -14.90 7.89 -26.01
C MET A 150 -14.98 9.40 -25.72
N ALA A 151 -15.20 9.78 -24.48
CA ALA A 151 -15.16 11.19 -24.08
C ALA A 151 -13.84 11.51 -23.36
N PHE A 152 -13.05 12.39 -23.97
CA PHE A 152 -11.75 12.87 -23.47
C PHE A 152 -11.87 13.96 -22.40
N ASP A 153 -12.98 14.08 -21.71
CA ASP A 153 -13.33 15.28 -20.95
C ASP A 153 -13.39 15.06 -19.42
N LYS A 154 -12.79 13.98 -18.88
CA LYS A 154 -12.78 13.76 -17.43
C LYS A 154 -11.41 13.98 -16.84
N VAL A 155 -11.41 14.70 -15.72
CA VAL A 155 -10.24 15.00 -14.89
C VAL A 155 -9.61 13.72 -14.34
N ALA A 156 -8.29 13.69 -14.27
CA ALA A 156 -7.50 12.54 -13.83
C ALA A 156 -7.94 11.96 -12.46
N LEU A 157 -8.42 12.79 -11.54
CA LEU A 157 -8.87 12.35 -10.21
C LEU A 157 -10.23 11.64 -10.19
N ASN A 158 -11.06 11.82 -11.24
CA ASN A 158 -12.42 11.29 -11.26
C ASN A 158 -12.52 9.90 -11.89
N THR A 159 -11.38 9.26 -12.18
CA THR A 159 -11.37 7.96 -12.81
C THR A 159 -10.46 6.99 -12.06
N PRO A 160 -10.90 5.76 -11.79
CA PRO A 160 -10.06 4.77 -11.10
C PRO A 160 -8.83 4.33 -11.92
N TRP A 161 -8.82 4.59 -13.23
CA TRP A 161 -7.72 4.22 -14.14
C TRP A 161 -6.53 5.18 -14.08
N THR A 162 -6.76 6.43 -13.74
CA THR A 162 -5.73 7.47 -13.74
C THR A 162 -5.02 7.60 -12.40
N ILE A 163 -5.68 7.23 -11.29
CA ILE A 163 -5.09 7.22 -9.95
C ILE A 163 -3.81 6.38 -9.86
N PRO A 164 -3.73 5.17 -10.47
CA PRO A 164 -2.49 4.38 -10.49
C PRO A 164 -1.29 5.12 -11.10
N ILE A 165 -1.51 5.95 -12.11
CA ILE A 165 -0.44 6.75 -12.74
C ILE A 165 0.06 7.82 -11.77
N VAL A 166 -0.85 8.48 -11.05
CA VAL A 166 -0.49 9.47 -10.02
C VAL A 166 0.28 8.80 -8.88
N TYR A 167 -0.14 7.60 -8.46
CA TYR A 167 0.55 6.83 -7.42
C TYR A 167 1.92 6.33 -7.87
N LEU A 168 2.10 6.00 -9.16
CA LEU A 168 3.42 5.67 -9.70
C LEU A 168 4.39 6.83 -9.49
N GLY A 169 3.98 8.06 -9.82
CA GLY A 169 4.83 9.25 -9.63
C GLY A 169 5.24 9.44 -8.16
N PHE A 170 4.31 9.27 -7.23
CA PHE A 170 4.58 9.42 -5.80
C PHE A 170 5.38 8.26 -5.20
N GLY A 171 5.05 7.02 -5.56
CA GLY A 171 5.68 5.82 -5.02
C GLY A 171 7.06 5.50 -5.61
N ALA A 172 7.41 6.10 -6.75
CA ALA A 172 8.62 5.77 -7.49
C ALA A 172 9.90 6.03 -6.68
N GLY A 173 9.98 7.11 -5.90
CA GLY A 173 11.19 7.48 -5.18
C GLY A 173 11.69 6.38 -4.24
N LEU A 174 10.84 5.97 -3.31
CA LEU A 174 11.14 4.90 -2.35
C LEU A 174 11.41 3.56 -3.04
N ALA A 175 10.59 3.21 -4.03
CA ALA A 175 10.71 1.93 -4.72
C ALA A 175 12.02 1.85 -5.51
N ILE A 176 12.40 2.90 -6.26
CA ILE A 176 13.69 2.96 -6.98
C ILE A 176 14.86 2.85 -6.01
N PHE A 177 14.82 3.57 -4.89
CA PHE A 177 15.86 3.49 -3.87
C PHE A 177 16.07 2.05 -3.37
N MET A 178 14.98 1.38 -3.00
CA MET A 178 15.03 -0.01 -2.52
C MET A 178 15.53 -0.96 -3.62
N PHE A 179 14.96 -0.89 -4.83
CA PHE A 179 15.35 -1.78 -5.92
C PHE A 179 16.77 -1.56 -6.38
N VAL A 180 17.31 -0.35 -6.41
CA VAL A 180 18.73 -0.10 -6.72
C VAL A 180 19.64 -0.80 -5.71
N GLY A 181 19.26 -0.79 -4.43
CA GLY A 181 19.97 -1.55 -3.39
C GLY A 181 19.98 -3.06 -3.67
N PHE A 182 18.81 -3.63 -3.98
CA PHE A 182 18.67 -5.05 -4.30
C PHE A 182 19.42 -5.43 -5.59
N VAL A 183 19.28 -4.66 -6.67
CA VAL A 183 19.98 -4.92 -7.94
C VAL A 183 21.49 -4.91 -7.76
N LYS A 184 22.05 -4.00 -6.95
CA LYS A 184 23.48 -3.96 -6.67
C LYS A 184 24.00 -5.19 -5.93
N SER A 185 23.13 -5.94 -5.24
CA SER A 185 23.52 -7.19 -4.59
C SER A 185 23.55 -8.39 -5.55
N ILE A 186 23.00 -8.26 -6.75
CA ILE A 186 23.04 -9.30 -7.78
C ILE A 186 24.40 -9.22 -8.50
N PRO A 187 25.21 -10.30 -8.52
CA PRO A 187 26.47 -10.35 -9.25
C PRO A 187 26.27 -10.05 -10.74
N LEU A 188 27.13 -9.21 -11.30
CA LEU A 188 27.04 -8.81 -12.71
C LEU A 188 27.30 -9.98 -13.67
N GLU A 189 28.10 -10.93 -13.24
CA GLU A 189 28.49 -12.13 -13.99
C GLU A 189 27.28 -12.96 -14.43
N ILE A 190 26.18 -12.93 -13.67
CA ILE A 190 24.94 -13.63 -14.02
C ILE A 190 24.27 -12.99 -15.24
N GLU A 191 24.28 -11.66 -15.31
CA GLU A 191 23.71 -10.91 -16.43
C GLU A 191 24.62 -11.02 -17.68
N GLU A 192 25.94 -11.04 -17.47
CA GLU A 192 26.93 -11.27 -18.53
C GLU A 192 26.77 -12.67 -19.13
N ALA A 193 26.60 -13.70 -18.30
CA ALA A 193 26.37 -15.06 -18.77
C ALA A 193 25.07 -15.14 -19.60
N ALA A 194 23.99 -14.52 -19.14
CA ALA A 194 22.74 -14.45 -19.91
C ALA A 194 22.91 -13.72 -21.25
N SER A 195 23.77 -12.70 -21.30
CA SER A 195 24.11 -11.98 -22.55
C SER A 195 24.92 -12.86 -23.52
N ILE A 196 25.84 -13.66 -23.00
CA ILE A 196 26.63 -14.65 -23.80
C ILE A 196 25.68 -15.71 -24.37
N ASP A 197 24.68 -16.14 -23.60
CA ASP A 197 23.63 -17.06 -24.04
C ASP A 197 22.63 -16.45 -25.05
N GLY A 198 22.88 -15.20 -25.49
CA GLY A 198 22.05 -14.52 -26.50
C GLY A 198 20.77 -13.89 -25.96
N CYS A 199 20.63 -13.69 -24.65
CA CYS A 199 19.51 -12.97 -24.09
C CYS A 199 19.61 -11.46 -24.37
N GLY A 200 18.60 -10.90 -25.00
CA GLY A 200 18.45 -9.43 -25.10
C GLY A 200 18.08 -8.80 -23.75
N PRO A 201 18.20 -7.46 -23.60
CA PRO A 201 18.02 -6.77 -22.31
C PRO A 201 16.68 -7.07 -21.64
N LEU A 202 15.58 -7.06 -22.37
CA LEU A 202 14.26 -7.37 -21.81
C LEU A 202 14.16 -8.81 -21.31
N ARG A 203 14.74 -9.75 -22.06
CA ARG A 203 14.75 -11.17 -21.65
C ARG A 203 15.64 -11.37 -20.43
N THR A 204 16.81 -10.74 -20.38
CA THR A 204 17.68 -10.76 -19.20
C THR A 204 16.96 -10.20 -17.99
N TYR A 205 16.25 -9.07 -18.14
CA TYR A 205 15.50 -8.50 -17.04
C TYR A 205 14.40 -9.45 -16.52
N PHE A 206 13.47 -9.90 -17.37
CA PHE A 206 12.33 -10.69 -16.93
C PHE A 206 12.67 -12.13 -16.52
N SER A 207 13.67 -12.74 -17.15
CA SER A 207 14.02 -14.14 -16.91
C SER A 207 15.11 -14.35 -15.87
N VAL A 208 15.96 -13.35 -15.64
CA VAL A 208 17.12 -13.45 -14.75
C VAL A 208 17.00 -12.47 -13.58
N VAL A 209 16.98 -11.17 -13.86
CA VAL A 209 17.05 -10.13 -12.81
C VAL A 209 15.78 -10.08 -11.98
N PHE A 210 14.61 -9.97 -12.61
CA PHE A 210 13.33 -9.80 -11.90
C PHE A 210 13.00 -10.97 -10.94
N PRO A 211 13.21 -12.25 -11.30
CA PRO A 211 13.03 -13.34 -10.35
C PRO A 211 14.01 -13.32 -9.17
N MET A 212 15.18 -12.73 -9.32
CA MET A 212 16.19 -12.61 -8.25
C MET A 212 15.91 -11.42 -7.28
N LEU A 213 15.03 -10.51 -7.64
CA LEU A 213 14.57 -9.41 -6.77
C LEU A 213 13.53 -9.86 -5.73
N ARG A 214 13.27 -11.15 -5.64
CA ARG A 214 12.27 -11.77 -4.77
C ARG A 214 12.73 -11.93 -3.32
#